data_47b402246ad7ba1ab1023323b38a71c9
#
_entry.id   47b402246ad7ba1ab1023323b38a71c9
#
_cell.length_a   1.000
_cell.length_b   1.000
_cell.length_c   1.000
_cell.angle_alpha   90.00
_cell.angle_beta   90.00
_cell.angle_gamma   90.00
#
_symmetry.space_group_name_H-M   'P 1'
#
loop_
_entity.id
_entity.type
_entity.pdbx_description
1 polymer ?
#
loop_
_entity_poly.entity_id
_entity_poly.type
_entity_poly.pdbx_seq_one_letter_code
_entity_poly.pdbx_strand_id
1 'polypeptide(L)'
;MSTVLKFDNVTKYYSNGIHALKNASFELEEGEFISIIGPSGSGKSTILRSINKLISITDGEITLEGVSVNKQKGKSLRHLRRNIGMIFQNYNLVYSLSVFQNVLHGCLGYMDGLKGIFGIYSEADKKRALELLEELGISQYAYNKASDLSGGQKQRVGIARAIMQQPKVLLCDEPIASLDPSSAKTIMDLLKGMSQKRNIACIVNLHQLDVALKYSTRIIGLIS
;
A
#
# COMPACT_ATOMS: atom_id res chain seq x y z
N MET A 1 -22.37 -2.05 3.09
CA MET A 1 -20.90 -2.22 3.04
C MET A 1 -20.38 -1.87 4.42
N SER A 2 -19.35 -2.55 4.92
CA SER A 2 -18.82 -2.29 6.26
C SER A 2 -17.60 -1.35 6.16
N THR A 3 -17.51 -0.39 7.10
CA THR A 3 -16.37 0.51 7.20
C THR A 3 -15.12 -0.27 7.64
N VAL A 4 -14.09 -0.31 6.79
CA VAL A 4 -12.83 -0.99 7.09
C VAL A 4 -11.82 -0.05 7.72
N LEU A 5 -11.84 1.23 7.33
CA LEU A 5 -10.95 2.27 7.86
C LEU A 5 -11.74 3.53 8.18
N LYS A 6 -11.49 4.14 9.34
CA LYS A 6 -12.03 5.44 9.69
C LYS A 6 -10.92 6.39 10.12
N PHE A 7 -10.95 7.57 9.56
CA PHE A 7 -10.21 8.76 9.96
C PHE A 7 -11.18 9.70 10.68
N ASP A 8 -10.89 10.06 11.92
CA ASP A 8 -11.79 10.90 12.72
C ASP A 8 -11.04 12.09 13.31
N ASN A 9 -11.30 13.29 12.77
CA ASN A 9 -10.70 14.56 13.18
C ASN A 9 -9.16 14.53 13.30
N VAL A 10 -8.51 13.84 12.37
CA VAL A 10 -7.07 13.61 12.43
C VAL A 10 -6.30 14.88 12.10
N THR A 11 -5.41 15.25 13.01
CA THR A 11 -4.54 16.41 12.90
C THR A 11 -3.07 15.96 13.00
N LYS A 12 -2.20 16.53 12.16
CA LYS A 12 -0.76 16.29 12.19
C LYS A 12 0.03 17.57 12.06
N TYR A 13 0.76 17.88 13.11
CA TYR A 13 1.81 18.92 13.14
C TYR A 13 3.19 18.27 13.16
N TYR A 14 4.12 18.81 12.38
CA TYR A 14 5.53 18.46 12.46
C TYR A 14 6.27 19.46 13.35
N SER A 15 7.39 19.03 13.93
CA SER A 15 8.21 19.84 14.84
C SER A 15 8.76 21.14 14.22
N ASN A 16 8.81 21.20 12.87
CA ASN A 16 9.20 22.40 12.12
C ASN A 16 8.03 23.39 11.88
N GLY A 17 6.90 23.21 12.56
CA GLY A 17 5.71 24.08 12.45
C GLY A 17 4.80 23.81 11.25
N ILE A 18 5.11 22.81 10.42
CA ILE A 18 4.26 22.47 9.27
C ILE A 18 2.99 21.76 9.75
N HIS A 19 1.83 22.29 9.36
CA HIS A 19 0.51 21.67 9.55
C HIS A 19 0.21 20.79 8.36
N ALA A 20 0.52 19.49 8.45
CA ALA A 20 0.32 18.56 7.34
C ALA A 20 -1.11 18.04 7.20
N LEU A 21 -1.85 17.94 8.30
CA LEU A 21 -3.27 17.59 8.32
C LEU A 21 -3.98 18.42 9.39
N LYS A 22 -5.20 18.87 9.09
CA LYS A 22 -6.04 19.65 10.01
C LYS A 22 -7.46 19.08 10.00
N ASN A 23 -7.84 18.43 11.11
CA ASN A 23 -9.17 17.84 11.31
C ASN A 23 -9.67 17.00 10.14
N ALA A 24 -8.78 16.21 9.52
CA ALA A 24 -9.13 15.36 8.39
C ALA A 24 -10.06 14.23 8.86
N SER A 25 -11.19 14.06 8.18
CA SER A 25 -12.17 13.00 8.49
C SER A 25 -12.68 12.37 7.22
N PHE A 26 -12.63 11.04 7.14
CA PHE A 26 -13.23 10.23 6.10
C PHE A 26 -13.31 8.77 6.54
N GLU A 27 -14.13 8.01 5.85
CA GLU A 27 -14.24 6.56 6.03
C GLU A 27 -13.92 5.86 4.71
N LEU A 28 -13.50 4.61 4.79
CA LEU A 28 -13.26 3.74 3.64
C LEU A 28 -14.02 2.44 3.85
N GLU A 29 -14.81 2.05 2.86
CA GLU A 29 -15.59 0.82 2.90
C GLU A 29 -14.82 -0.37 2.30
N GLU A 30 -15.21 -1.58 2.64
CA GLU A 30 -14.63 -2.80 2.03
C GLU A 30 -14.78 -2.77 0.50
N GLY A 31 -13.70 -3.09 -0.20
CA GLY A 31 -13.65 -3.10 -1.67
C GLY A 31 -13.74 -1.72 -2.33
N GLU A 32 -13.87 -0.63 -1.57
CA GLU A 32 -13.88 0.72 -2.10
C GLU A 32 -12.51 1.11 -2.64
N PHE A 33 -12.47 1.79 -3.79
CA PHE A 33 -11.25 2.30 -4.41
C PHE A 33 -11.31 3.83 -4.46
N ILE A 34 -10.58 4.50 -3.57
CA ILE A 34 -10.55 5.96 -3.50
C ILE A 34 -9.21 6.52 -3.94
N SER A 35 -9.24 7.71 -4.53
CA SER A 35 -8.04 8.51 -4.78
C SER A 35 -7.98 9.73 -3.89
N ILE A 36 -6.78 10.04 -3.41
CA ILE A 36 -6.47 11.30 -2.74
C ILE A 36 -5.69 12.16 -3.73
N ILE A 37 -6.22 13.34 -4.03
CA ILE A 37 -5.59 14.31 -4.94
C ILE A 37 -5.30 15.62 -4.21
N GLY A 38 -4.31 16.35 -4.69
CA GLY A 38 -3.93 17.65 -4.15
C GLY A 38 -2.50 18.03 -4.58
N PRO A 39 -2.10 19.28 -4.39
CA PRO A 39 -0.76 19.74 -4.74
C PRO A 39 0.32 18.99 -3.96
N SER A 40 1.58 19.13 -4.40
CA SER A 40 2.73 18.62 -3.65
C SER A 40 2.77 19.28 -2.26
N GLY A 41 3.01 18.48 -1.22
CA GLY A 41 3.03 18.98 0.16
C GLY A 41 1.66 19.08 0.85
N SER A 42 0.53 18.82 0.19
CA SER A 42 -0.82 18.91 0.78
C SER A 42 -1.16 17.85 1.84
N GLY A 43 -0.26 16.94 2.16
CA GLY A 43 -0.49 15.92 3.20
C GLY A 43 -0.91 14.54 2.71
N LYS A 44 -0.99 14.28 1.38
CA LYS A 44 -1.38 12.97 0.81
C LYS A 44 -0.60 11.79 1.40
N SER A 45 0.73 11.83 1.33
CA SER A 45 1.59 10.79 1.89
C SER A 45 1.54 10.75 3.43
N THR A 46 1.22 11.88 4.08
CA THR A 46 1.01 11.95 5.53
C THR A 46 -0.19 11.10 5.93
N ILE A 47 -1.31 11.15 5.17
CA ILE A 47 -2.48 10.29 5.41
C ILE A 47 -2.07 8.81 5.36
N LEU A 48 -1.46 8.36 4.25
CA LEU A 48 -1.10 6.94 4.10
C LEU A 48 -0.11 6.47 5.18
N ARG A 49 0.89 7.29 5.49
CA ARG A 49 1.89 6.98 6.52
C ARG A 49 1.30 6.97 7.93
N SER A 50 0.26 7.76 8.20
CA SER A 50 -0.47 7.74 9.47
C SER A 50 -1.29 6.47 9.62
N ILE A 51 -1.97 6.01 8.57
CA ILE A 51 -2.75 4.75 8.56
C ILE A 51 -1.85 3.56 8.90
N ASN A 52 -0.68 3.47 8.26
CA ASN A 52 0.29 2.40 8.52
C ASN A 52 1.15 2.65 9.78
N LYS A 53 0.85 3.75 10.51
CA LYS A 53 1.61 4.18 11.69
C LYS A 53 3.13 4.25 11.46
N LEU A 54 3.55 4.66 10.26
CA LEU A 54 4.93 5.05 9.98
C LEU A 54 5.26 6.42 10.59
N ILE A 55 4.23 7.24 10.77
CA ILE A 55 4.26 8.49 11.53
C ILE A 55 3.12 8.49 12.55
N SER A 56 3.32 9.19 13.67
CA SER A 56 2.27 9.39 14.67
C SER A 56 1.47 10.64 14.33
N ILE A 57 0.17 10.60 14.52
CA ILE A 57 -0.70 11.79 14.46
C ILE A 57 -0.54 12.63 15.73
N THR A 58 -0.99 13.87 15.68
CA THR A 58 -0.95 14.79 16.84
C THR A 58 -2.24 14.70 17.63
N ASP A 59 -3.39 14.66 16.94
CA ASP A 59 -4.72 14.58 17.54
C ASP A 59 -5.68 13.82 16.62
N GLY A 60 -6.84 13.41 17.15
CA GLY A 60 -7.83 12.61 16.45
C GLY A 60 -7.60 11.11 16.59
N GLU A 61 -8.36 10.32 15.82
CA GLU A 61 -8.27 8.86 15.87
C GLU A 61 -8.28 8.24 14.46
N ILE A 62 -7.51 7.18 14.30
CA ILE A 62 -7.54 6.32 13.13
C ILE A 62 -7.90 4.92 13.61
N THR A 63 -8.95 4.32 13.03
CA THR A 63 -9.33 2.94 13.32
C THR A 63 -9.29 2.09 12.05
N LEU A 64 -8.80 0.87 12.17
CA LEU A 64 -8.81 -0.16 11.14
C LEU A 64 -9.58 -1.36 11.68
N GLU A 65 -10.66 -1.77 11.01
CA GLU A 65 -11.60 -2.82 11.48
C GLU A 65 -12.01 -2.62 12.95
N GLY A 66 -12.31 -1.37 13.34
CA GLY A 66 -12.68 -0.99 14.71
C GLY A 66 -11.51 -0.96 15.71
N VAL A 67 -10.29 -1.32 15.29
CA VAL A 67 -9.11 -1.31 16.15
C VAL A 67 -8.37 0.02 16.01
N SER A 68 -8.15 0.73 17.12
CA SER A 68 -7.40 1.99 17.15
C SER A 68 -5.95 1.77 16.70
N VAL A 69 -5.56 2.39 15.58
CA VAL A 69 -4.18 2.37 15.05
C VAL A 69 -3.23 3.10 16.02
N ASN A 70 -3.69 4.19 16.59
CA ASN A 70 -2.85 5.07 17.43
C ASN A 70 -2.35 4.36 18.69
N LYS A 71 -3.17 3.46 19.25
CA LYS A 71 -2.86 2.73 20.49
C LYS A 71 -1.95 1.52 20.30
N GLN A 72 -1.77 1.02 19.04
CA GLN A 72 -0.98 -0.18 18.79
C GLN A 72 0.52 0.05 18.92
N LYS A 73 1.24 -0.89 19.55
CA LYS A 73 2.71 -0.88 19.70
C LYS A 73 3.26 -2.32 19.62
N GLY A 74 4.53 -2.46 19.31
CA GLY A 74 5.22 -3.76 19.32
C GLY A 74 4.48 -4.85 18.54
N LYS A 75 4.15 -5.95 19.20
CA LYS A 75 3.49 -7.12 18.56
C LYS A 75 2.09 -6.77 18.03
N SER A 76 1.29 -5.96 18.75
CA SER A 76 -0.04 -5.59 18.31
C SER A 76 0.00 -4.71 17.05
N LEU A 77 0.97 -3.79 16.94
CA LEU A 77 1.18 -3.01 15.73
C LEU A 77 1.62 -3.89 14.54
N ARG A 78 2.50 -4.86 14.78
CA ARG A 78 2.87 -5.84 13.75
C ARG A 78 1.64 -6.61 13.26
N HIS A 79 0.76 -7.00 14.17
CA HIS A 79 -0.49 -7.69 13.83
C HIS A 79 -1.43 -6.80 13.01
N LEU A 80 -1.65 -5.56 13.43
CA LEU A 80 -2.46 -4.59 12.69
C LEU A 80 -1.91 -4.37 11.28
N ARG A 81 -0.59 -4.21 11.12
CA ARG A 81 0.06 -4.00 9.82
C ARG A 81 -0.08 -5.17 8.85
N ARG A 82 -0.41 -6.38 9.32
CA ARG A 82 -0.73 -7.51 8.42
C ARG A 82 -1.95 -7.21 7.53
N ASN A 83 -2.88 -6.39 8.03
CA ASN A 83 -4.08 -6.01 7.30
C ASN A 83 -3.86 -4.82 6.34
N ILE A 84 -2.64 -4.26 6.30
CA ILE A 84 -2.31 -3.09 5.49
C ILE A 84 -1.20 -3.43 4.51
N GLY A 85 -1.52 -3.54 3.23
CA GLY A 85 -0.50 -3.57 2.17
C GLY A 85 -0.07 -2.15 1.81
N MET A 86 1.22 -1.93 1.60
CA MET A 86 1.71 -0.61 1.19
C MET A 86 2.60 -0.70 -0.04
N ILE A 87 2.26 0.10 -1.04
CA ILE A 87 3.00 0.29 -2.29
C ILE A 87 3.61 1.69 -2.24
N PHE A 88 4.92 1.76 -2.36
CA PHE A 88 5.69 2.99 -2.24
C PHE A 88 6.08 3.54 -3.60
N GLN A 89 6.22 4.84 -3.70
CA GLN A 89 6.70 5.54 -4.90
C GLN A 89 8.06 5.01 -5.41
N ASN A 90 8.99 4.70 -4.51
CA ASN A 90 10.33 4.19 -4.83
C ASN A 90 10.42 2.66 -4.77
N TYR A 91 9.32 1.94 -4.97
CA TYR A 91 9.19 0.47 -4.97
C TYR A 91 9.61 -0.22 -3.65
N ASN A 92 10.61 0.28 -2.94
CA ASN A 92 11.19 -0.26 -1.70
C ASN A 92 11.55 -1.76 -1.80
N LEU A 93 12.08 -2.17 -2.96
CA LEU A 93 12.57 -3.53 -3.17
C LEU A 93 13.97 -3.71 -2.61
N VAL A 94 14.29 -4.94 -2.21
CA VAL A 94 15.66 -5.35 -1.91
C VAL A 94 16.31 -5.73 -3.25
N TYR A 95 17.07 -4.81 -3.82
CA TYR A 95 17.59 -4.92 -5.19
C TYR A 95 18.56 -6.08 -5.41
N SER A 96 19.27 -6.51 -4.38
CA SER A 96 20.19 -7.66 -4.43
C SER A 96 19.49 -9.03 -4.43
N LEU A 97 18.21 -9.06 -4.04
CA LEU A 97 17.41 -10.26 -4.00
C LEU A 97 16.63 -10.47 -5.31
N SER A 98 16.23 -11.72 -5.55
CA SER A 98 15.37 -12.04 -6.68
C SER A 98 13.97 -11.43 -6.54
N VAL A 99 13.25 -11.33 -7.66
CA VAL A 99 11.83 -10.93 -7.69
C VAL A 99 11.00 -11.82 -6.77
N PHE A 100 11.17 -13.14 -6.88
CA PHE A 100 10.49 -14.12 -6.06
C PHE A 100 10.72 -13.92 -4.56
N GLN A 101 11.98 -13.70 -4.14
CA GLN A 101 12.30 -13.41 -2.75
C GLN A 101 11.67 -12.11 -2.26
N ASN A 102 11.66 -11.05 -3.09
CA ASN A 102 10.98 -9.79 -2.75
C ASN A 102 9.47 -10.00 -2.50
N VAL A 103 8.81 -10.82 -3.32
CA VAL A 103 7.37 -11.12 -3.12
C VAL A 103 7.16 -11.91 -1.83
N LEU A 104 7.98 -12.93 -1.56
CA LEU A 104 7.92 -13.73 -0.34
C LEU A 104 8.07 -12.89 0.94
N HIS A 105 8.78 -11.76 0.88
CA HIS A 105 8.87 -10.83 2.02
C HIS A 105 7.50 -10.29 2.47
N GLY A 106 6.47 -10.34 1.62
CA GLY A 106 5.09 -10.02 2.03
C GLY A 106 4.56 -10.92 3.15
N CYS A 107 5.09 -12.16 3.30
CA CYS A 107 4.70 -13.07 4.36
C CYS A 107 5.40 -12.84 5.70
N LEU A 108 6.48 -12.04 5.76
CA LEU A 108 7.30 -11.88 6.97
C LEU A 108 6.48 -11.42 8.19
N GLY A 109 5.37 -10.70 7.96
CA GLY A 109 4.46 -10.30 9.02
C GLY A 109 3.86 -11.48 9.79
N TYR A 110 3.63 -12.61 9.13
CA TYR A 110 2.96 -13.82 9.65
C TYR A 110 3.92 -14.88 10.17
N MET A 111 5.21 -14.78 9.84
CA MET A 111 6.21 -15.78 10.16
C MET A 111 6.69 -15.64 11.60
N ASP A 112 7.05 -16.78 12.22
CA ASP A 112 7.82 -16.79 13.46
C ASP A 112 9.19 -16.14 13.22
N GLY A 113 9.68 -15.41 14.23
CA GLY A 113 10.90 -14.60 14.08
C GLY A 113 12.10 -15.39 13.54
N LEU A 114 12.36 -16.60 14.03
CA LEU A 114 13.46 -17.46 13.57
C LEU A 114 13.28 -17.88 12.10
N LYS A 115 12.10 -18.36 11.71
CA LYS A 115 11.82 -18.74 10.31
C LYS A 115 11.97 -17.54 9.36
N GLY A 116 11.51 -16.35 9.79
CA GLY A 116 11.66 -15.13 9.01
C GLY A 116 13.11 -14.71 8.79
N ILE A 117 13.96 -14.83 9.83
CA ILE A 117 15.40 -14.52 9.73
C ILE A 117 16.11 -15.47 8.76
N PHE A 118 15.80 -16.75 8.79
CA PHE A 118 16.41 -17.77 7.91
C PHE A 118 15.72 -17.90 6.55
N GLY A 119 14.66 -17.10 6.26
CA GLY A 119 13.96 -17.14 4.97
C GLY A 119 13.29 -18.49 4.69
N ILE A 120 12.81 -19.19 5.74
CA ILE A 120 12.17 -20.52 5.62
C ILE A 120 10.68 -20.32 5.34
N TYR A 121 10.31 -20.22 4.07
CA TYR A 121 8.93 -20.09 3.62
C TYR A 121 8.27 -21.44 3.37
N SER A 122 6.95 -21.54 3.63
CA SER A 122 6.17 -22.73 3.33
C SER A 122 6.03 -22.95 1.81
N GLU A 123 5.81 -24.20 1.38
CA GLU A 123 5.54 -24.48 -0.04
C GLU A 123 4.27 -23.79 -0.53
N ALA A 124 3.27 -23.62 0.34
CA ALA A 124 2.05 -22.86 0.03
C ALA A 124 2.36 -21.38 -0.26
N ASP A 125 3.26 -20.75 0.53
CA ASP A 125 3.68 -19.36 0.29
C ASP A 125 4.47 -19.22 -0.99
N LYS A 126 5.37 -20.17 -1.29
CA LYS A 126 6.14 -20.19 -2.53
C LYS A 126 5.23 -20.32 -3.75
N LYS A 127 4.27 -21.25 -3.70
CA LYS A 127 3.28 -21.42 -4.77
C LYS A 127 2.47 -20.14 -4.98
N ARG A 128 1.94 -19.55 -3.90
CA ARG A 128 1.17 -18.30 -3.99
C ARG A 128 1.99 -17.14 -4.53
N ALA A 129 3.27 -17.04 -4.19
CA ALA A 129 4.14 -16.01 -4.76
C ALA A 129 4.30 -16.16 -6.27
N LEU A 130 4.47 -17.39 -6.80
CA LEU A 130 4.55 -17.64 -8.24
C LEU A 130 3.22 -17.34 -8.94
N GLU A 131 2.09 -17.75 -8.38
CA GLU A 131 0.75 -17.43 -8.90
C GLU A 131 0.52 -15.90 -8.99
N LEU A 132 0.96 -15.13 -7.99
CA LEU A 132 0.88 -13.67 -8.01
C LEU A 132 1.78 -13.05 -9.09
N LEU A 133 2.98 -13.60 -9.28
CA LEU A 133 3.88 -13.14 -10.35
C LEU A 133 3.31 -13.43 -11.73
N GLU A 134 2.64 -14.56 -11.91
CA GLU A 134 1.96 -14.91 -13.16
C GLU A 134 0.77 -13.98 -13.41
N GLU A 135 -0.09 -13.77 -12.41
CA GLU A 135 -1.24 -12.86 -12.50
C GLU A 135 -0.84 -11.41 -12.84
N LEU A 136 0.35 -10.98 -12.39
CA LEU A 136 0.91 -9.66 -12.70
C LEU A 136 1.76 -9.63 -13.98
N GLY A 137 1.87 -10.76 -14.72
CA GLY A 137 2.58 -10.85 -15.99
C GLY A 137 4.09 -10.63 -15.88
N ILE A 138 4.71 -11.11 -14.79
CA ILE A 138 6.16 -10.99 -14.53
C ILE A 138 6.79 -12.30 -14.04
N SER A 139 6.11 -13.44 -14.22
CA SER A 139 6.62 -14.77 -13.77
C SER A 139 7.94 -15.16 -14.43
N GLN A 140 8.17 -14.75 -15.69
CA GLN A 140 9.42 -14.99 -16.42
C GLN A 140 10.64 -14.33 -15.75
N TYR A 141 10.43 -13.32 -14.90
CA TYR A 141 11.51 -12.63 -14.17
C TYR A 141 11.64 -13.12 -12.72
N ALA A 142 10.93 -14.17 -12.31
CA ALA A 142 10.85 -14.61 -10.91
C ALA A 142 12.21 -14.76 -10.22
N TYR A 143 13.20 -15.27 -10.95
CA TYR A 143 14.55 -15.55 -10.42
C TYR A 143 15.59 -14.48 -10.79
N ASN A 144 15.23 -13.46 -11.57
CA ASN A 144 16.09 -12.32 -11.86
C ASN A 144 16.24 -11.44 -10.61
N LYS A 145 17.36 -10.72 -10.51
CA LYS A 145 17.54 -9.71 -9.47
C LYS A 145 16.57 -8.55 -9.68
N ALA A 146 16.04 -8.00 -8.62
CA ALA A 146 15.15 -6.85 -8.70
C ALA A 146 15.85 -5.58 -9.24
N SER A 147 17.21 -5.51 -9.16
CA SER A 147 18.01 -4.46 -9.80
C SER A 147 17.79 -4.38 -11.31
N ASP A 148 17.64 -5.53 -11.97
CA ASP A 148 17.68 -5.67 -13.43
C ASP A 148 16.35 -5.35 -14.12
N LEU A 149 15.32 -5.05 -13.34
CA LEU A 149 13.97 -4.78 -13.81
C LEU A 149 13.78 -3.32 -14.26
N SER A 150 12.89 -3.11 -15.24
CA SER A 150 12.37 -1.78 -15.57
C SER A 150 11.50 -1.19 -14.43
N GLY A 151 11.20 0.11 -14.48
CA GLY A 151 10.36 0.77 -13.49
C GLY A 151 8.97 0.13 -13.35
N GLY A 152 8.28 -0.15 -14.46
CA GLY A 152 6.98 -0.81 -14.44
C GLY A 152 7.03 -2.25 -13.92
N GLN A 153 8.10 -3.00 -14.20
CA GLN A 153 8.31 -4.32 -13.64
C GLN A 153 8.57 -4.26 -12.12
N LYS A 154 9.40 -3.34 -11.65
CA LYS A 154 9.63 -3.09 -10.21
C LYS A 154 8.32 -2.76 -9.48
N GLN A 155 7.47 -1.97 -10.12
CA GLN A 155 6.16 -1.63 -9.55
C GLN A 155 5.27 -2.86 -9.41
N ARG A 156 5.22 -3.73 -10.42
CA ARG A 156 4.45 -4.99 -10.35
C ARG A 156 4.97 -5.91 -9.23
N VAL A 157 6.29 -5.97 -9.01
CA VAL A 157 6.87 -6.70 -7.86
C VAL A 157 6.43 -6.09 -6.53
N GLY A 158 6.40 -4.75 -6.42
CA GLY A 158 5.89 -4.04 -5.25
C GLY A 158 4.42 -4.36 -4.96
N ILE A 159 3.59 -4.44 -6.01
CA ILE A 159 2.18 -4.85 -5.93
C ILE A 159 2.08 -6.31 -5.46
N ALA A 160 2.83 -7.23 -6.10
CA ALA A 160 2.84 -8.64 -5.73
C ALA A 160 3.18 -8.82 -4.24
N ARG A 161 4.21 -8.16 -3.76
CA ARG A 161 4.63 -8.20 -2.35
C ARG A 161 3.55 -7.68 -1.42
N ALA A 162 2.88 -6.57 -1.77
CA ALA A 162 1.81 -6.01 -0.96
C ALA A 162 0.58 -6.94 -0.90
N ILE A 163 0.20 -7.54 -2.03
CA ILE A 163 -0.91 -8.51 -2.12
C ILE A 163 -0.57 -9.85 -1.45
N MET A 164 0.71 -10.27 -1.49
CA MET A 164 1.17 -11.48 -0.80
C MET A 164 0.86 -11.46 0.69
N GLN A 165 0.78 -10.29 1.29
CA GLN A 165 0.41 -10.06 2.68
C GLN A 165 -1.08 -10.33 2.95
N GLN A 166 -1.94 -10.51 1.95
CA GLN A 166 -3.41 -10.65 2.06
C GLN A 166 -4.06 -9.48 2.84
N PRO A 167 -3.81 -8.23 2.45
CA PRO A 167 -4.26 -7.09 3.20
C PRO A 167 -5.78 -6.88 3.06
N LYS A 168 -6.38 -6.19 4.03
CA LYS A 168 -7.74 -5.64 3.95
C LYS A 168 -7.76 -4.27 3.27
N VAL A 169 -6.69 -3.51 3.47
CA VAL A 169 -6.51 -2.18 2.89
C VAL A 169 -5.17 -2.12 2.15
N LEU A 170 -5.19 -1.59 0.93
CA LEU A 170 -4.01 -1.32 0.11
C LEU A 170 -3.77 0.19 0.04
N LEU A 171 -2.61 0.63 0.47
CA LEU A 171 -2.17 2.03 0.44
C LEU A 171 -1.15 2.21 -0.66
N CYS A 172 -1.43 3.08 -1.64
CA CYS A 172 -0.56 3.31 -2.80
C CYS A 172 -0.07 4.76 -2.81
N ASP A 173 1.19 4.98 -2.46
CA ASP A 173 1.81 6.30 -2.45
C ASP A 173 2.43 6.60 -3.81
N GLU A 174 1.69 7.31 -4.67
CA GLU A 174 2.07 7.71 -6.03
C GLU A 174 2.57 6.54 -6.92
N PRO A 175 1.76 5.48 -7.11
CA PRO A 175 2.23 4.23 -7.71
C PRO A 175 2.61 4.34 -9.20
N ILE A 176 2.33 5.47 -9.84
CA ILE A 176 2.57 5.70 -11.28
C ILE A 176 3.45 6.92 -11.58
N ALA A 177 3.96 7.63 -10.57
CA ALA A 177 4.62 8.94 -10.73
C ALA A 177 5.87 8.91 -11.64
N SER A 178 6.57 7.77 -11.70
CA SER A 178 7.82 7.63 -12.46
C SER A 178 7.69 6.74 -13.70
N LEU A 179 6.45 6.52 -14.17
CA LEU A 179 6.17 5.61 -15.28
C LEU A 179 5.70 6.37 -16.53
N ASP A 180 5.98 5.82 -17.68
CA ASP A 180 5.40 6.26 -18.93
C ASP A 180 3.88 6.03 -18.95
N PRO A 181 3.09 6.75 -19.79
CA PRO A 181 1.63 6.66 -19.78
C PRO A 181 1.06 5.26 -20.01
N SER A 182 1.71 4.45 -20.84
CA SER A 182 1.27 3.05 -21.11
C SER A 182 1.47 2.15 -19.89
N SER A 183 2.66 2.23 -19.28
CA SER A 183 2.98 1.53 -18.04
C SER A 183 2.08 1.99 -16.88
N ALA A 184 1.85 3.29 -16.75
CA ALA A 184 0.96 3.86 -15.73
C ALA A 184 -0.46 3.31 -15.85
N LYS A 185 -1.02 3.29 -17.08
CA LYS A 185 -2.33 2.68 -17.34
C LYS A 185 -2.35 1.22 -16.90
N THR A 186 -1.35 0.43 -17.30
CA THR A 186 -1.27 -0.99 -16.95
C THR A 186 -1.21 -1.20 -15.43
N ILE A 187 -0.44 -0.40 -14.71
CA ILE A 187 -0.35 -0.47 -13.24
C ILE A 187 -1.70 -0.15 -12.58
N MET A 188 -2.41 0.87 -13.06
CA MET A 188 -3.73 1.22 -12.51
C MET A 188 -4.78 0.15 -12.81
N ASP A 189 -4.77 -0.43 -14.01
CA ASP A 189 -5.65 -1.55 -14.38
C ASP A 189 -5.40 -2.76 -13.47
N LEU A 190 -4.13 -3.11 -13.22
CA LEU A 190 -3.75 -4.19 -12.30
C LEU A 190 -4.20 -3.90 -10.86
N LEU A 191 -3.95 -2.71 -10.34
CA LEU A 191 -4.36 -2.32 -8.98
C LEU A 191 -5.87 -2.41 -8.81
N LYS A 192 -6.64 -1.88 -9.77
CA LYS A 192 -8.11 -1.93 -9.75
C LYS A 192 -8.62 -3.36 -9.83
N GLY A 193 -8.08 -4.17 -10.75
CA GLY A 193 -8.45 -5.58 -10.90
C GLY A 193 -8.15 -6.40 -9.65
N MET A 194 -6.97 -6.22 -9.05
CA MET A 194 -6.58 -6.89 -7.80
C MET A 194 -7.47 -6.50 -6.62
N SER A 195 -7.77 -5.21 -6.47
CA SER A 195 -8.68 -4.70 -5.44
C SER A 195 -10.07 -5.33 -5.56
N GLN A 196 -10.65 -5.31 -6.76
CA GLN A 196 -11.99 -5.88 -7.01
C GLN A 196 -12.03 -7.40 -6.82
N LYS A 197 -11.08 -8.13 -7.42
CA LYS A 197 -11.03 -9.60 -7.35
C LYS A 197 -10.92 -10.13 -5.92
N ARG A 198 -10.26 -9.38 -5.04
CA ARG A 198 -9.98 -9.78 -3.65
C ARG A 198 -10.77 -9.01 -2.61
N ASN A 199 -11.68 -8.14 -3.04
CA ASN A 199 -12.45 -7.25 -2.17
C ASN A 199 -11.56 -6.43 -1.20
N ILE A 200 -10.41 -5.94 -1.71
CA ILE A 200 -9.46 -5.13 -0.93
C ILE A 200 -9.83 -3.66 -1.11
N ALA A 201 -10.03 -2.95 -0.01
CA ALA A 201 -10.20 -1.50 -0.03
C ALA A 201 -8.88 -0.82 -0.42
N CYS A 202 -8.92 0.20 -1.29
CA CYS A 202 -7.72 0.81 -1.84
C CYS A 202 -7.72 2.33 -1.70
N ILE A 203 -6.62 2.90 -1.21
CA ILE A 203 -6.36 4.34 -1.20
C ILE A 203 -5.14 4.62 -2.08
N VAL A 204 -5.33 5.46 -3.11
CA VAL A 204 -4.27 5.80 -4.06
C VAL A 204 -4.01 7.30 -4.05
N ASN A 205 -2.79 7.71 -3.71
CA ASN A 205 -2.36 9.10 -3.91
C ASN A 205 -2.03 9.31 -5.38
N LEU A 206 -2.66 10.31 -5.99
CA LEU A 206 -2.45 10.68 -7.38
C LEU A 206 -2.26 12.19 -7.53
N HIS A 207 -1.56 12.60 -8.60
CA HIS A 207 -1.49 14.00 -9.05
C HIS A 207 -2.39 14.26 -10.27
N GLN A 208 -2.75 13.22 -11.02
CA GLN A 208 -3.50 13.29 -12.26
C GLN A 208 -4.98 13.10 -11.99
N LEU A 209 -5.77 14.16 -12.21
CA LEU A 209 -7.21 14.14 -11.96
C LEU A 209 -7.96 13.20 -12.91
N ASP A 210 -7.56 13.14 -14.17
CA ASP A 210 -8.13 12.26 -15.19
C ASP A 210 -7.99 10.77 -14.82
N VAL A 211 -6.83 10.39 -14.29
CA VAL A 211 -6.60 9.03 -13.76
C VAL A 211 -7.49 8.76 -12.54
N ALA A 212 -7.58 9.72 -11.60
CA ALA A 212 -8.43 9.57 -10.42
C ALA A 212 -9.91 9.40 -10.81
N LEU A 213 -10.41 10.22 -11.73
CA LEU A 213 -11.80 10.13 -12.23
C LEU A 213 -12.10 8.79 -12.91
N LYS A 214 -11.12 8.23 -13.60
CA LYS A 214 -11.29 6.96 -14.33
C LYS A 214 -11.35 5.74 -13.43
N TYR A 215 -10.55 5.70 -12.36
CA TYR A 215 -10.35 4.47 -11.58
C TYR A 215 -11.07 4.47 -10.23
N SER A 216 -11.34 5.65 -9.66
CA SER A 216 -11.86 5.74 -8.30
C SER A 216 -13.38 5.76 -8.24
N THR A 217 -13.93 5.17 -7.21
CA THR A 217 -15.36 5.30 -6.86
C THR A 217 -15.65 6.63 -6.19
N ARG A 218 -14.63 7.18 -5.50
CA ARG A 218 -14.70 8.46 -4.80
C ARG A 218 -13.33 9.14 -4.78
N ILE A 219 -13.29 10.46 -4.80
CA ILE A 219 -12.08 11.27 -4.76
C ILE A 219 -12.11 12.17 -3.53
N ILE A 220 -11.00 12.22 -2.82
CA ILE A 220 -10.77 13.15 -1.70
C ILE A 220 -9.77 14.20 -2.16
N GLY A 221 -10.20 15.46 -2.21
CA GLY A 221 -9.35 16.60 -2.51
C GLY A 221 -8.70 17.17 -1.24
N LEU A 222 -7.38 17.33 -1.24
CA LEU A 222 -6.67 18.06 -0.19
C LEU A 222 -6.33 19.46 -0.67
N ILE A 223 -6.68 20.44 0.15
CA ILE A 223 -6.39 21.87 -0.05
C ILE A 223 -5.18 22.21 0.84
N SER A 224 -4.24 22.96 0.31
CA SER A 224 -3.07 23.48 1.05
C SER A 224 -3.47 24.64 1.95
#